data_ddddc495446135ed85b46ce43973432d
#
_entry.id   ddddc495446135ed85b46ce43973432d
#
_cell.length_a   1.000
_cell.length_b   1.000
_cell.length_c   1.000
_cell.angle_alpha   90.00
_cell.angle_beta   90.00
_cell.angle_gamma   90.00
#
_symmetry.space_group_name_H-M   'P 1'
#
loop_
_entity.id
_entity.type
_entity.pdbx_description
1 polymer ?
#
loop_
_entity_poly.entity_id
_entity_poly.type
_entity_poly.pdbx_seq_one_letter_code
_entity_poly.pdbx_strand_id
1 'polypeptide(L)' 'MERPDCGLCEEALGALRRLSRQTRVDIERVDVTRDAALLDRYVVRVPVLVVGDEELDVAGIDDAAIARWLDEVGR' A
#
# COMPACT_ATOMS: atom_id res chain seq x y z
N MET A 1 0.02 -2.59 3.90
CA MET A 1 0.82 -2.64 5.15
C MET A 1 1.08 -1.22 5.63
N GLU A 2 0.66 -0.92 6.81
CA GLU A 2 0.75 0.41 7.39
C GLU A 2 1.03 0.34 8.88
N ARG A 3 1.36 1.50 9.49
CA ARG A 3 1.48 1.64 10.94
C ARG A 3 0.80 2.94 11.39
N PRO A 4 0.43 3.06 12.69
CA PRO A 4 -0.13 4.31 13.22
C PRO A 4 0.86 5.49 13.11
N ASP A 5 0.33 6.70 13.03
CA ASP A 5 1.11 7.94 12.98
C ASP A 5 2.13 7.97 11.84
N CYS A 6 1.72 7.50 10.67
CA CYS A 6 2.56 7.44 9.48
C CYS A 6 1.97 8.34 8.39
N GLY A 7 2.58 9.51 8.17
CA GLY A 7 2.14 10.45 7.14
C GLY A 7 2.21 9.87 5.73
N LEU A 8 3.27 9.13 5.43
CA LEU A 8 3.43 8.48 4.12
C LEU A 8 2.40 7.37 3.91
N CYS A 9 1.99 6.67 4.98
CA CYS A 9 0.92 5.67 4.90
C CYS A 9 -0.40 6.34 4.57
N GLU A 10 -0.70 7.49 5.16
CA GLU A 10 -1.90 8.26 4.88
C GLU A 10 -1.91 8.76 3.43
N GLU A 11 -0.78 9.20 2.91
CA GLU A 11 -0.65 9.61 1.51
C GLU A 11 -0.91 8.44 0.56
N ALA A 12 -0.35 7.27 0.86
CA ALA A 12 -0.55 6.07 0.06
C ALA A 12 -2.02 5.64 0.05
N LEU A 13 -2.68 5.68 1.21
CA LEU A 13 -4.11 5.36 1.31
C LEU A 13 -4.94 6.36 0.51
N GLY A 14 -4.60 7.64 0.57
CA GLY A 14 -5.27 8.68 -0.23
C GLY A 14 -5.16 8.40 -1.72
N ALA A 15 -3.97 8.01 -2.19
CA ALA A 15 -3.74 7.66 -3.59
C ALA A 15 -4.61 6.46 -4.00
N LEU A 16 -4.67 5.41 -3.18
CA LEU A 16 -5.50 4.24 -3.45
C LEU A 16 -6.98 4.60 -3.51
N ARG A 17 -7.45 5.47 -2.62
CA ARG A 17 -8.85 5.92 -2.62
C ARG A 17 -9.17 6.71 -3.89
N ARG A 18 -8.26 7.55 -4.37
CA ARG A 18 -8.44 8.27 -5.63
C ARG A 18 -8.51 7.29 -6.81
N LEU A 19 -7.63 6.32 -6.85
CA LEU A 19 -7.62 5.30 -7.92
C LEU A 19 -8.86 4.42 -7.88
N SER A 20 -9.40 4.14 -6.71
CA SER A 20 -10.60 3.31 -6.56
C SER A 20 -11.86 3.95 -7.13
N ARG A 21 -11.82 5.25 -7.42
CA ARG A 21 -12.93 5.95 -8.10
C ARG A 21 -12.94 5.73 -9.61
N GLN A 22 -11.83 5.30 -10.16
CA GLN A 22 -11.66 5.12 -11.61
C GLN A 22 -11.59 3.66 -12.01
N THR A 23 -11.09 2.81 -11.11
CA THR A 23 -10.97 1.39 -11.35
C THR A 23 -11.32 0.64 -10.07
N ARG A 24 -11.81 -0.58 -10.21
CA ARG A 24 -12.21 -1.36 -9.04
C ARG A 24 -11.00 -1.83 -8.26
N VAL A 25 -10.86 -1.36 -7.04
CA VAL A 25 -9.79 -1.74 -6.13
C VAL A 25 -10.40 -2.01 -4.76
N ASP A 26 -10.24 -3.22 -4.25
CA ASP A 26 -10.65 -3.58 -2.91
C ASP A 26 -9.47 -3.35 -1.96
N ILE A 27 -9.60 -2.36 -1.09
CA ILE A 27 -8.53 -1.96 -0.19
C ILE A 27 -8.70 -2.64 1.16
N GLU A 28 -7.70 -3.43 1.56
CA GLU A 28 -7.61 -3.99 2.89
C GLU A 28 -6.46 -3.30 3.64
N ARG A 29 -6.78 -2.64 4.75
CA ARG A 29 -5.78 -1.96 5.56
C ARG A 29 -5.23 -2.94 6.59
N VAL A 30 -3.91 -3.09 6.61
CA VAL A 30 -3.24 -3.99 7.54
C VAL A 30 -2.26 -3.21 8.41
N ASP A 31 -2.53 -3.14 9.70
CA ASP A 31 -1.67 -2.49 10.69
C ASP A 31 -0.61 -3.49 11.12
N VAL A 32 0.63 -3.27 10.70
CA VAL A 32 1.74 -4.21 10.97
C VAL A 32 2.12 -4.28 12.44
N THR A 33 1.72 -3.28 13.24
CA THR A 33 2.03 -3.29 14.68
C THR A 33 1.20 -4.32 15.46
N ARG A 34 0.18 -4.89 14.85
CA ARG A 34 -0.70 -5.88 15.49
C ARG A 34 -0.24 -7.31 15.33
N ASP A 35 0.82 -7.54 14.57
CA ASP A 35 1.36 -8.88 14.33
C ASP A 35 2.88 -8.80 14.35
N ALA A 36 3.52 -9.58 15.24
CA ALA A 36 4.96 -9.51 15.44
C ALA A 36 5.76 -9.84 14.18
N ALA A 37 5.30 -10.80 13.38
CA ALA A 37 5.98 -11.19 12.15
C ALA A 37 5.88 -10.07 11.10
N LEU A 38 4.71 -9.43 10.99
CA LEU A 38 4.52 -8.30 10.06
C LEU A 38 5.32 -7.09 10.51
N LEU A 39 5.34 -6.81 11.80
CA LEU A 39 6.12 -5.70 12.34
C LEU A 39 7.60 -5.88 12.00
N ASP A 40 8.15 -7.05 12.25
CA ASP A 40 9.54 -7.36 11.96
C ASP A 40 9.88 -7.17 10.47
N ARG A 41 8.97 -7.59 9.60
CA ARG A 41 9.17 -7.54 8.15
C ARG A 41 8.98 -6.15 7.55
N TYR A 42 8.02 -5.36 8.04
CA TYR A 42 7.58 -4.15 7.36
C TYR A 42 7.78 -2.84 8.10
N VAL A 43 8.16 -2.85 9.38
CA VAL A 43 8.12 -1.63 10.21
C VAL A 43 8.89 -0.44 9.62
N VAL A 44 10.01 -0.70 8.96
CA VAL A 44 10.82 0.35 8.33
C VAL A 44 10.48 0.54 6.85
N ARG A 45 9.62 -0.31 6.29
CA ARG A 45 9.28 -0.26 4.86
C ARG A 45 7.91 0.35 4.59
N VAL A 46 7.03 0.44 5.60
CA VAL A 46 5.69 0.98 5.40
C VAL A 46 5.75 2.40 4.83
N PRO A 47 4.84 2.81 3.94
CA PRO A 47 3.74 2.00 3.39
C PRO A 47 4.17 1.04 2.29
N VAL A 48 3.59 -0.17 2.31
CA VAL A 48 3.82 -1.19 1.28
C VAL A 48 2.48 -1.67 0.76
N LEU A 49 2.32 -1.72 -0.55
CA LEU A 49 1.17 -2.34 -1.20
C LEU A 49 1.49 -3.81 -1.49
N VAL A 50 0.53 -4.68 -1.23
CA VAL A 50 0.67 -6.12 -1.46
C VAL A 50 -0.52 -6.61 -2.29
N VAL A 51 -0.22 -7.29 -3.40
CA VAL A 51 -1.23 -7.98 -4.22
C VAL A 51 -0.72 -9.39 -4.45
N GLY A 52 -1.33 -10.37 -3.79
CA GLY A 52 -0.82 -11.75 -3.83
C GLY A 52 0.60 -11.81 -3.27
N ASP A 53 1.55 -12.25 -4.08
CA ASP A 53 2.97 -12.33 -3.69
C ASP A 53 3.78 -11.09 -4.11
N GLU A 54 3.15 -10.13 -4.78
CA GLU A 54 3.82 -8.93 -5.27
C GLU A 54 3.76 -7.81 -4.25
N GLU A 55 4.87 -7.11 -4.06
CA GLU A 55 4.98 -5.99 -3.12
C GLU A 55 5.52 -4.75 -3.84
N LEU A 56 5.02 -3.58 -3.43
CA LEU A 56 5.52 -2.30 -3.91
C LEU A 56 5.69 -1.34 -2.73
N ASP A 57 6.90 -0.87 -2.51
CA ASP A 57 7.18 0.18 -1.53
C ASP A 57 6.74 1.52 -2.13
N VAL A 58 5.77 2.18 -1.52
CA VAL A 58 5.10 3.33 -2.13
C VAL A 58 5.41 4.68 -1.49
N ALA A 59 6.39 4.74 -0.60
CA ALA A 59 6.80 6.01 -0.03
C ALA A 59 7.35 6.93 -1.14
N GLY A 60 6.68 8.07 -1.34
CA GLY A 60 7.10 9.05 -2.34
C GLY A 60 6.79 8.69 -3.80
N ILE A 61 6.01 7.63 -4.03
CA ILE A 61 5.61 7.24 -5.38
C ILE A 61 4.28 7.90 -5.74
N ASP A 62 4.16 8.41 -6.97
CA ASP A 62 2.95 9.10 -7.41
C ASP A 62 1.81 8.14 -7.81
N ASP A 63 0.60 8.69 -7.93
CA ASP A 63 -0.60 7.93 -8.25
C ASP A 63 -0.46 7.17 -9.58
N ALA A 64 0.18 7.77 -10.58
CA ALA A 64 0.35 7.15 -11.90
C ALA A 64 1.22 5.90 -11.84
N ALA A 65 2.29 5.94 -11.04
CA ALA A 65 3.16 4.79 -10.86
C ALA A 65 2.44 3.65 -10.14
N ILE A 66 1.65 3.98 -9.13
CA ILE A 66 0.83 2.99 -8.41
C ILE A 66 -0.19 2.35 -9.36
N ALA A 67 -0.85 3.19 -10.18
CA ALA A 67 -1.84 2.71 -11.15
C ALA A 67 -1.22 1.74 -12.16
N ARG A 68 -0.04 2.03 -12.67
CA ARG A 68 0.68 1.14 -13.60
C ARG A 68 1.01 -0.20 -12.94
N TRP A 69 1.51 -0.16 -11.71
CA TRP A 69 1.84 -1.38 -10.98
C TRP A 69 0.61 -2.24 -10.73
N LEU A 70 -0.50 -1.63 -10.30
CA LEU A 70 -1.76 -2.35 -10.08
C LEU A 70 -2.27 -3.00 -11.36
N ASP A 71 -2.13 -2.33 -12.50
CA ASP A 71 -2.52 -2.87 -13.80
C ASP A 71 -1.65 -4.09 -14.16
N GLU A 72 -0.36 -4.03 -13.91
CA GLU A 72 0.57 -5.14 -14.20
C GLU A 72 0.29 -6.37 -13.33
N VAL A 73 0.14 -6.19 -12.02
CA VAL A 73 -0.06 -7.32 -11.10
C VAL A 73 -1.48 -7.88 -11.15
N GLY A 74 -2.43 -7.12 -11.65
CA GLY A 74 -3.82 -7.55 -11.80
C GLY A 74 -4.09 -8.37 -13.05
N ARG A 75 -3.10 -8.61 -13.90
CA ARG A 75 -3.25 -9.33 -15.16
C ARG A 75 -3.07 -10.85 -15.04
#